data_7ae42df51bd46d22ae6cf2b4263e4bd3
#
_entry.id   7ae42df51bd46d22ae6cf2b4263e4bd3
#
_cell.length_a   1.000
_cell.length_b   1.000
_cell.length_c   1.000
_cell.angle_alpha   90.00
_cell.angle_beta   90.00
_cell.angle_gamma   90.00
#
_symmetry.space_group_name_H-M   'P 1'
#
loop_
_entity.id
_entity.type
_entity.pdbx_description
1 polymer ?
#
loop_
_entity_poly.entity_id
_entity_poly.type
_entity_poly.pdbx_seq_one_letter_code
_entity_poly.pdbx_strand_id
1 'polypeptide(L)'
;MMCPMETYILIDNLQLHCPIGVMEQEQVIGNDFCINLRIGYDFTRAMTSDDVGDTLNYAAVYQRTRQILARPVALIEKAAGNVAQALLEEWPEITSIDLRIIKRNPPMGADCDGAGVEIHLINDKNRLQ
;
A
#
# COMPACT_ATOMS: atom_id res chain seq x y z
N MET A 1 -26.75 10.62 16.35
CA MET A 1 -25.99 11.09 15.18
C MET A 1 -24.51 11.05 15.49
N MET A 2 -23.74 10.40 14.63
CA MET A 2 -22.28 10.37 14.82
C MET A 2 -21.64 11.67 14.37
N CYS A 3 -20.62 12.12 15.11
CA CYS A 3 -19.79 13.22 14.67
C CYS A 3 -19.00 12.78 13.41
N PRO A 4 -18.69 13.73 12.50
CA PRO A 4 -17.81 13.40 11.39
C PRO A 4 -16.50 12.82 11.89
N MET A 5 -16.02 11.77 11.22
CA MET A 5 -14.76 11.13 11.57
C MET A 5 -14.07 10.61 10.31
N GLU A 6 -12.76 10.56 10.36
CA GLU A 6 -11.97 9.90 9.36
C GLU A 6 -11.65 8.49 9.85
N THR A 7 -11.78 7.51 8.98
CA THR A 7 -11.56 6.12 9.34
C THR A 7 -10.54 5.51 8.39
N TYR A 8 -9.70 4.63 8.91
CA TYR A 8 -8.58 4.07 8.17
C TYR A 8 -8.45 2.57 8.39
N ILE A 9 -8.09 1.87 7.32
CA ILE A 9 -7.70 0.45 7.36
C ILE A 9 -6.17 0.43 7.34
N LEU A 10 -5.57 -0.37 8.21
CA LEU A 10 -4.12 -0.38 8.38
C LEU A 10 -3.55 -1.77 8.13
N ILE A 11 -2.41 -1.80 7.43
CA ILE A 11 -1.54 -2.97 7.37
C ILE A 11 -0.16 -2.48 7.79
N ASP A 12 0.30 -2.95 8.94
CA ASP A 12 1.53 -2.46 9.55
C ASP A 12 2.66 -3.47 9.42
N ASN A 13 3.83 -2.98 8.98
CA ASN A 13 5.07 -3.76 8.93
C ASN A 13 4.93 -5.08 8.17
N LEU A 14 4.24 -5.04 7.03
CA LEU A 14 4.13 -6.21 6.15
C LEU A 14 5.50 -6.52 5.55
N GLN A 15 5.97 -7.75 5.78
CA GLN A 15 7.26 -8.19 5.25
C GLN A 15 7.02 -8.99 3.97
N LEU A 16 7.61 -8.55 2.87
CA LEU A 16 7.51 -9.24 1.58
C LEU A 16 8.88 -9.31 0.93
N HIS A 17 9.13 -10.43 0.23
CA HIS A 17 10.29 -10.60 -0.64
C HIS A 17 9.82 -10.35 -2.07
N CYS A 18 10.39 -9.33 -2.73
CA CYS A 18 9.88 -8.84 -4.01
C CYS A 18 11.00 -8.67 -5.03
N PRO A 19 10.73 -8.92 -6.33
CA PRO A 19 11.71 -8.79 -7.41
C PRO A 19 11.85 -7.33 -7.87
N ILE A 20 12.24 -6.44 -6.96
CA ILE A 20 12.35 -5.01 -7.20
C ILE A 20 13.79 -4.58 -6.98
N GLY A 21 14.41 -4.01 -8.00
CA GLY A 21 15.77 -3.50 -7.91
C GLY A 21 16.26 -3.00 -9.27
N VAL A 22 17.19 -2.04 -9.24
CA VAL A 22 17.74 -1.42 -10.43
C VAL A 22 18.60 -2.42 -11.23
N MET A 23 19.34 -3.27 -10.52
CA MET A 23 20.17 -4.28 -11.16
C MET A 23 19.33 -5.47 -11.56
N GLU A 24 19.58 -6.02 -12.75
CA GLU A 24 18.85 -7.18 -13.26
C GLU A 24 18.89 -8.34 -12.27
N GLN A 25 20.03 -8.56 -11.63
CA GLN A 25 20.21 -9.64 -10.66
C GLN A 25 19.27 -9.46 -9.44
N GLU A 26 18.99 -8.23 -9.03
CA GLU A 26 18.06 -7.94 -7.94
C GLU A 26 16.64 -8.36 -8.29
N GLN A 27 16.28 -8.29 -9.58
CA GLN A 27 14.95 -8.70 -10.03
C GLN A 27 14.83 -10.23 -10.08
N VAL A 28 15.94 -10.93 -10.22
CA VAL A 28 15.96 -12.40 -10.22
C VAL A 28 15.96 -12.93 -8.78
N ILE A 29 16.85 -12.40 -7.94
CA ILE A 29 17.02 -12.87 -6.56
C ILE A 29 15.95 -12.27 -5.63
N GLY A 30 15.55 -11.02 -5.91
CA GLY A 30 14.62 -10.26 -5.06
C GLY A 30 15.29 -9.61 -3.88
N ASN A 31 14.53 -8.80 -3.19
CA ASN A 31 14.95 -8.09 -1.98
C ASN A 31 13.84 -8.15 -0.95
N ASP A 32 14.21 -7.95 0.31
CA ASP A 32 13.26 -7.90 1.41
C ASP A 32 12.78 -6.48 1.63
N PHE A 33 11.47 -6.33 1.72
CA PHE A 33 10.82 -5.03 1.92
C PHE A 33 9.90 -5.06 3.12
N CYS A 34 9.77 -3.91 3.76
CA CYS A 34 8.79 -3.66 4.79
C CYS A 34 7.77 -2.66 4.22
N ILE A 35 6.50 -3.03 4.25
CA ILE A 35 5.44 -2.24 3.64
C ILE A 35 4.44 -1.84 4.71
N ASN A 36 4.06 -0.56 4.69
CA ASN A 36 3.02 -0.03 5.56
C ASN A 36 1.97 0.64 4.71
N LEU A 37 0.72 0.28 4.96
CA LEU A 37 -0.44 0.85 4.28
C LEU A 37 -1.39 1.46 5.30
N ARG A 38 -1.82 2.68 5.01
CA ARG A 38 -2.88 3.35 5.75
C ARG A 38 -3.88 3.84 4.72
N ILE A 39 -5.06 3.21 4.72
CA ILE A 39 -6.04 3.41 3.66
C ILE A 39 -7.25 4.10 4.24
N GLY A 40 -7.53 5.32 3.78
CA GLY A 40 -8.76 6.03 4.13
C GLY A 40 -9.95 5.36 3.49
N TYR A 41 -10.88 4.94 4.31
CA TYR A 41 -12.09 4.26 3.87
C TYR A 41 -13.17 4.49 4.89
N ASP A 42 -14.35 4.91 4.45
CA ASP A 42 -15.46 5.13 5.37
C ASP A 42 -16.10 3.79 5.77
N PHE A 43 -15.76 3.33 6.97
CA PHE A 43 -16.34 2.10 7.51
C PHE A 43 -17.31 2.36 8.67
N THR A 44 -17.82 3.60 8.78
CA THR A 44 -18.71 3.94 9.88
C THR A 44 -19.93 3.04 9.94
N ARG A 45 -20.43 2.59 8.79
CA ARG A 45 -21.57 1.67 8.72
C ARG A 45 -21.24 0.32 9.36
N ALA A 46 -20.03 -0.19 9.15
CA ALA A 46 -19.59 -1.44 9.74
C ALA A 46 -19.50 -1.38 11.27
N MET A 47 -19.30 -0.18 11.82
CA MET A 47 -19.22 0.03 13.27
C MET A 47 -20.54 -0.31 13.98
N THR A 48 -21.65 -0.30 13.26
CA THR A 48 -22.96 -0.67 13.81
C THR A 48 -23.50 -1.96 13.24
N SER A 49 -23.24 -2.25 11.96
CA SER A 49 -23.80 -3.43 11.28
C SER A 49 -23.06 -4.73 11.60
N ASP A 50 -21.77 -4.63 11.92
CA ASP A 50 -20.89 -5.81 12.09
C ASP A 50 -20.88 -6.69 10.83
N ASP A 51 -21.01 -6.05 9.66
CA ASP A 51 -21.03 -6.74 8.36
C ASP A 51 -19.77 -6.40 7.57
N VAL A 52 -19.05 -7.44 7.14
CA VAL A 52 -17.81 -7.28 6.35
C VAL A 52 -18.10 -6.55 5.02
N GLY A 53 -19.31 -6.64 4.50
CA GLY A 53 -19.72 -5.92 3.29
C GLY A 53 -19.73 -4.41 3.44
N ASP A 54 -19.74 -3.90 4.67
CA ASP A 54 -19.77 -2.47 4.95
C ASP A 54 -18.38 -1.88 5.24
N THR A 55 -17.33 -2.64 4.98
CA THR A 55 -15.96 -2.19 5.19
C THR A 55 -15.05 -2.67 4.07
N LEU A 56 -13.78 -2.29 4.14
CA LEU A 56 -12.73 -2.76 3.24
C LEU A 56 -12.04 -3.95 3.90
N ASN A 57 -12.07 -5.09 3.22
CA ASN A 57 -11.44 -6.31 3.73
C ASN A 57 -9.92 -6.22 3.58
N TYR A 58 -9.20 -6.05 4.68
CA TYR A 58 -7.74 -5.91 4.65
C TYR A 58 -7.03 -7.16 4.11
N ALA A 59 -7.64 -8.34 4.24
CA ALA A 59 -7.06 -9.55 3.65
C ALA A 59 -7.07 -9.47 2.12
N ALA A 60 -8.12 -8.93 1.53
CA ALA A 60 -8.21 -8.71 0.08
C ALA A 60 -7.20 -7.64 -0.37
N VAL A 61 -7.03 -6.58 0.42
CA VAL A 61 -6.03 -5.55 0.16
C VAL A 61 -4.62 -6.15 0.17
N TYR A 62 -4.33 -6.99 1.16
CA TYR A 62 -3.06 -7.70 1.23
C TYR A 62 -2.81 -8.54 -0.02
N GLN A 63 -3.79 -9.34 -0.43
CA GLN A 63 -3.64 -10.21 -1.61
C GLN A 63 -3.35 -9.39 -2.87
N ARG A 64 -4.07 -8.30 -3.05
CA ARG A 64 -3.86 -7.43 -4.22
C ARG A 64 -2.49 -6.77 -4.19
N THR A 65 -2.09 -6.26 -3.04
CA THR A 65 -0.77 -5.65 -2.85
C THR A 65 0.34 -6.65 -3.18
N ARG A 66 0.22 -7.86 -2.66
CA ARG A 66 1.19 -8.92 -2.91
C ARG A 66 1.30 -9.25 -4.40
N GLN A 67 0.16 -9.37 -5.09
CA GLN A 67 0.13 -9.65 -6.53
C GLN A 67 0.88 -8.57 -7.32
N ILE A 68 0.64 -7.31 -6.99
CA ILE A 68 1.27 -6.19 -7.68
C ILE A 68 2.77 -6.16 -7.42
N LEU A 69 3.18 -6.36 -6.16
CA LEU A 69 4.59 -6.31 -5.79
C LEU A 69 5.39 -7.55 -6.25
N ALA A 70 4.73 -8.58 -6.74
CA ALA A 70 5.38 -9.73 -7.34
C ALA A 70 5.88 -9.47 -8.76
N ARG A 71 5.49 -8.35 -9.38
CA ARG A 71 5.92 -7.98 -10.73
C ARG A 71 7.32 -7.38 -10.69
N PRO A 72 8.27 -7.89 -11.48
CA PRO A 72 9.62 -7.31 -11.53
C PRO A 72 9.59 -5.86 -12.02
N VAL A 73 10.19 -4.96 -11.26
CA VAL A 73 10.39 -3.56 -11.65
C VAL A 73 11.74 -3.08 -11.14
N ALA A 74 12.27 -2.03 -11.76
CA ALA A 74 13.56 -1.47 -11.35
C ALA A 74 13.46 -0.59 -10.11
N LEU A 75 12.41 0.23 -10.03
CA LEU A 75 12.30 1.28 -9.01
C LEU A 75 11.20 0.98 -8.01
N ILE A 76 11.50 1.24 -6.74
CA ILE A 76 10.49 1.18 -5.68
C ILE A 76 9.36 2.16 -5.97
N GLU A 77 9.66 3.32 -6.54
CA GLU A 77 8.68 4.33 -6.96
C GLU A 77 7.65 3.75 -7.92
N LYS A 78 8.11 2.97 -8.89
CA LYS A 78 7.22 2.31 -9.85
C LYS A 78 6.32 1.29 -9.15
N ALA A 79 6.91 0.49 -8.27
CA ALA A 79 6.16 -0.48 -7.47
C ALA A 79 5.08 0.20 -6.63
N ALA A 80 5.44 1.30 -5.97
CA ALA A 80 4.50 2.07 -5.14
C ALA A 80 3.34 2.62 -5.96
N GLY A 81 3.64 3.21 -7.12
CA GLY A 81 2.62 3.73 -8.03
C GLY A 81 1.68 2.64 -8.52
N ASN A 82 2.23 1.48 -8.85
CA ASN A 82 1.44 0.33 -9.31
C ASN A 82 0.47 -0.15 -8.21
N VAL A 83 0.93 -0.22 -6.97
CA VAL A 83 0.07 -0.61 -5.83
C VAL A 83 -1.05 0.39 -5.65
N ALA A 84 -0.73 1.68 -5.58
CA ALA A 84 -1.73 2.72 -5.35
C ALA A 84 -2.80 2.70 -6.45
N GLN A 85 -2.39 2.60 -7.70
CA GLN A 85 -3.31 2.57 -8.83
C GLN A 85 -4.21 1.33 -8.77
N ALA A 86 -3.65 0.16 -8.49
CA ALA A 86 -4.41 -1.08 -8.43
C ALA A 86 -5.44 -1.06 -7.31
N LEU A 87 -5.10 -0.51 -6.15
CA LEU A 87 -6.03 -0.42 -5.03
C LEU A 87 -7.18 0.52 -5.34
N LEU A 88 -6.91 1.67 -5.98
CA LEU A 88 -7.96 2.60 -6.35
C LEU A 88 -8.89 2.04 -7.42
N GLU A 89 -8.35 1.26 -8.36
CA GLU A 89 -9.15 0.64 -9.40
C GLU A 89 -10.09 -0.43 -8.83
N GLU A 90 -9.60 -1.23 -7.90
CA GLU A 90 -10.41 -2.30 -7.31
C GLU A 90 -11.41 -1.78 -6.27
N TRP A 91 -11.01 -0.76 -5.50
CA TRP A 91 -11.86 -0.17 -4.45
C TRP A 91 -11.97 1.34 -4.64
N PRO A 92 -12.86 1.80 -5.56
CA PRO A 92 -12.99 3.24 -5.86
C PRO A 92 -13.45 4.08 -4.68
N GLU A 93 -14.00 3.47 -3.64
CA GLU A 93 -14.48 4.16 -2.44
C GLU A 93 -13.34 4.58 -1.51
N ILE A 94 -12.11 4.12 -1.77
CA ILE A 94 -10.94 4.55 -1.01
C ILE A 94 -10.79 6.08 -1.13
N THR A 95 -10.64 6.75 0.01
CA THR A 95 -10.51 8.21 0.05
C THR A 95 -9.06 8.67 0.05
N SER A 96 -8.15 7.85 0.58
CA SER A 96 -6.73 8.18 0.61
C SER A 96 -5.90 6.91 0.75
N ILE A 97 -4.64 7.01 0.32
CA ILE A 97 -3.66 5.94 0.51
C ILE A 97 -2.36 6.56 0.97
N ASP A 98 -1.89 6.14 2.14
CA ASP A 98 -0.53 6.36 2.59
C ASP A 98 0.19 5.03 2.45
N LEU A 99 1.20 5.00 1.59
CA LEU A 99 1.95 3.78 1.30
C LEU A 99 3.43 4.05 1.52
N ARG A 100 4.06 3.20 2.31
CA ARG A 100 5.47 3.29 2.62
C ARG A 100 6.12 1.96 2.26
N ILE A 101 7.12 1.99 1.37
CA ILE A 101 7.87 0.79 0.98
C ILE A 101 9.33 1.04 1.29
N ILE A 102 9.88 0.23 2.20
CA ILE A 102 11.26 0.34 2.66
C ILE A 102 12.01 -0.92 2.28
N LYS A 103 13.08 -0.77 1.52
CA LYS A 103 14.01 -1.85 1.20
C LYS A 103 14.91 -2.06 2.41
N ARG A 104 14.94 -3.28 2.93
CA ARG A 104 15.82 -3.64 4.03
C ARG A 104 17.21 -3.88 3.49
N ASN A 105 18.22 -3.49 4.27
CA ASN A 105 19.63 -3.68 3.91
C ASN A 105 19.95 -3.19 2.48
N PRO A 106 19.70 -1.90 2.16
CA PRO A 106 19.97 -1.40 0.82
C PRO A 106 21.47 -1.42 0.53
N PRO A 107 21.88 -1.75 -0.72
CA PRO A 107 23.29 -1.89 -1.07
C PRO A 107 23.98 -0.54 -1.31
N MET A 108 23.99 0.34 -0.31
CA MET A 108 24.58 1.67 -0.45
C MET A 108 25.68 1.93 0.58
N GLY A 109 26.08 0.92 1.35
CA GLY A 109 27.17 1.03 2.31
C GLY A 109 26.86 1.84 3.57
N ALA A 110 25.60 2.20 3.80
CA ALA A 110 25.19 2.95 4.97
C ALA A 110 24.69 1.99 6.07
N ASP A 111 24.88 2.42 7.30
CA ASP A 111 24.31 1.72 8.46
C ASP A 111 22.94 2.34 8.76
N CYS A 112 21.88 1.71 8.27
CA CYS A 112 20.50 2.17 8.48
C CYS A 112 19.55 0.98 8.47
N ASP A 113 18.34 1.20 8.98
CA ASP A 113 17.31 0.16 9.00
C ASP A 113 16.77 -0.16 7.61
N GLY A 114 16.86 0.80 6.71
CA GLY A 114 16.39 0.62 5.36
C GLY A 114 16.30 1.95 4.64
N ALA A 115 15.97 1.88 3.35
CA ALA A 115 15.74 3.06 2.52
C ALA A 115 14.58 2.77 1.58
N GLY A 116 13.81 3.78 1.26
CA GLY A 116 12.64 3.56 0.41
C GLY A 116 11.89 4.81 0.08
N VAL A 117 10.60 4.65 -0.20
CA VAL A 117 9.73 5.74 -0.64
C VAL A 117 8.43 5.73 0.16
N GLU A 118 7.81 6.89 0.21
CA GLU A 118 6.50 7.05 0.82
C GLU A 118 5.65 7.91 -0.09
N ILE A 119 4.40 7.50 -0.31
CA ILE A 119 3.44 8.32 -1.02
C ILE A 119 2.22 8.58 -0.14
N HIS A 120 1.68 9.78 -0.29
CA HIS A 120 0.43 10.20 0.31
C HIS A 120 -0.49 10.65 -0.81
N LEU A 121 -1.50 9.83 -1.08
CA LEU A 121 -2.41 10.07 -2.21
C LEU A 121 -3.81 10.35 -1.67
N ILE A 122 -4.44 11.38 -2.20
CA ILE A 122 -5.83 11.70 -1.89
C ILE A 122 -6.67 11.42 -3.14
N ASN A 123 -7.68 10.59 -2.98
CA ASN A 123 -8.61 10.29 -4.06
C ASN A 123 -9.71 11.35 -4.05
N ASP A 124 -9.54 12.38 -4.88
CA ASP A 124 -10.45 13.53 -4.89
C ASP A 124 -11.39 13.53 -6.10
N LYS A 125 -11.91 12.36 -6.47
CA LYS A 125 -12.86 12.22 -7.57
C LYS A 125 -13.95 13.26 -7.54
N ASN A 126 -14.41 13.63 -6.34
CA ASN A 126 -15.51 14.55 -6.17
C ASN A 126 -15.13 16.00 -6.47
N ARG A 127 -13.83 16.32 -6.49
CA ARG A 127 -13.36 17.68 -6.82
C ARG A 127 -13.42 17.98 -8.32
N LEU A 128 -13.48 16.95 -9.14
CA LEU A 128 -13.47 17.10 -10.60
C LEU A 128 -14.85 17.29 -11.17
N GLN A 129 -15.86 17.31 -10.34
CA GLN A 129 -17.25 17.49 -10.74
C GLN A 129 -17.68 18.94 -10.65
#